data_90ac4eadc5587620079e13642ae936f2
#
_entry.id   90ac4eadc5587620079e13642ae936f2
#
_cell.length_a   1.000
_cell.length_b   1.000
_cell.length_c   1.000
_cell.angle_alpha   90.00
_cell.angle_beta   90.00
_cell.angle_gamma   90.00
#
_symmetry.space_group_name_H-M   'P 1'
#
loop_
_entity.id
_entity.type
_entity.pdbx_description
1 polymer ?
#
loop_
_entity_poly.entity_id
_entity_poly.type
_entity_poly.pdbx_seq_one_letter_code
_entity_poly.pdbx_strand_id
1 'polypeptide(L)'
;MHKISIPEEIINACIKRRGKPHVYDTINTTKTALVVIDMQNSWVAPGLSVLGIPEAETIVPNINSIGQALRNAGGRVAWTQSTFDDEWTKNMYQGFCDEKVIAKMMSESRIGSFGFEIWKGMDVHEGDIISEKTRPSALIQGSSNLDSQLKAGGFETLIITGTLTNACCESTTRDAVALGYKVIFVSDATATRSDLEH
;
A
#
# COMPACT_ATOMS: atom_id res chain seq x y z
N MET A 1 -15.89 3.08 3.63
CA MET A 1 -14.80 4.04 3.29
C MET A 1 -14.64 4.99 4.44
N HIS A 2 -13.42 5.29 4.84
CA HIS A 2 -13.13 6.20 5.94
C HIS A 2 -13.64 7.62 5.69
N LYS A 3 -13.92 8.32 6.79
CA LYS A 3 -14.21 9.75 6.75
C LYS A 3 -12.89 10.53 6.65
N ILE A 4 -12.65 11.12 5.49
CA ILE A 4 -11.44 11.91 5.24
C ILE A 4 -11.67 13.34 5.74
N SER A 5 -10.85 13.79 6.68
CA SER A 5 -10.93 15.13 7.25
C SER A 5 -9.52 15.68 7.52
N ILE A 6 -8.97 16.38 6.53
CA ILE A 6 -7.68 17.05 6.71
C ILE A 6 -7.97 18.45 7.31
N PRO A 7 -7.42 18.79 8.49
CA PRO A 7 -7.63 20.10 9.12
C PRO A 7 -7.19 21.25 8.20
N GLU A 8 -8.00 22.31 8.14
CA GLU A 8 -7.71 23.48 7.29
C GLU A 8 -6.36 24.13 7.62
N GLU A 9 -5.93 24.09 8.87
CA GLU A 9 -4.63 24.60 9.28
C GLU A 9 -3.47 23.87 8.59
N ILE A 10 -3.59 22.56 8.34
CA ILE A 10 -2.61 21.78 7.60
C ILE A 10 -2.61 22.14 6.12
N ILE A 11 -3.79 22.28 5.53
CA ILE A 11 -3.94 22.71 4.13
C ILE A 11 -3.34 24.12 3.95
N ASN A 12 -3.65 25.05 4.85
CA ASN A 12 -3.14 26.41 4.81
C ASN A 12 -1.62 26.47 5.01
N ALA A 13 -1.06 25.64 5.90
CA ALA A 13 0.39 25.50 6.08
C ALA A 13 1.08 24.99 4.80
N CYS A 14 0.45 24.07 4.10
CA CYS A 14 0.92 23.58 2.80
C CYS A 14 0.90 24.68 1.73
N ILE A 15 -0.21 25.41 1.63
CA ILE A 15 -0.35 26.54 0.68
C ILE A 15 0.68 27.63 0.99
N LYS A 16 0.88 27.97 2.26
CA LYS A 16 1.88 28.96 2.66
C LYS A 16 3.30 28.60 2.25
N ARG A 17 3.66 27.30 2.30
CA ARG A 17 5.02 26.83 1.93
C ARG A 17 5.26 26.78 0.43
N ARG A 18 4.25 26.41 -0.37
CA ARG A 18 4.42 26.05 -1.79
C ARG A 18 3.44 26.70 -2.77
N GLY A 19 2.58 27.60 -2.28
CA GLY A 19 1.62 28.34 -3.10
C GLY A 19 0.36 27.57 -3.50
N LYS A 20 0.26 26.28 -3.19
CA LYS A 20 -0.86 25.41 -3.60
C LYS A 20 -1.05 24.23 -2.65
N PRO A 21 -2.27 23.63 -2.58
CA PRO A 21 -2.54 22.52 -1.66
C PRO A 21 -1.83 21.21 -2.08
N HIS A 22 -1.71 20.93 -3.38
CA HIS A 22 -1.08 19.73 -3.92
C HIS A 22 0.26 20.05 -4.59
N VAL A 23 1.21 19.10 -4.53
CA VAL A 23 2.56 19.31 -5.09
C VAL A 23 2.55 19.24 -6.62
N TYR A 24 1.84 18.24 -7.15
CA TYR A 24 1.86 17.92 -8.57
C TYR A 24 0.53 18.27 -9.23
N ASP A 25 0.56 19.13 -10.27
CA ASP A 25 -0.60 19.46 -11.09
C ASP A 25 -0.72 18.51 -12.28
N THR A 26 0.41 17.96 -12.70
CA THR A 26 0.52 16.99 -13.80
C THR A 26 1.55 15.92 -13.45
N ILE A 27 1.36 14.72 -14.00
CA ILE A 27 2.31 13.60 -13.89
C ILE A 27 2.64 13.05 -15.28
N ASN A 28 3.84 12.51 -15.44
CA ASN A 28 4.16 11.72 -16.62
C ASN A 28 3.67 10.28 -16.38
N THR A 29 2.54 9.93 -16.95
CA THR A 29 1.89 8.63 -16.71
C THR A 29 2.76 7.44 -17.13
N THR A 30 3.55 7.56 -18.21
CA THR A 30 4.44 6.48 -18.66
C THR A 30 5.61 6.22 -17.71
N LYS A 31 5.90 7.17 -16.81
CA LYS A 31 6.88 7.05 -15.75
C LYS A 31 6.24 6.95 -14.35
N THR A 32 4.97 6.58 -14.30
CA THR A 32 4.21 6.47 -13.06
C THR A 32 3.80 5.03 -12.83
N ALA A 33 3.98 4.55 -11.60
CA ALA A 33 3.44 3.28 -11.12
C ALA A 33 2.40 3.50 -10.02
N LEU A 34 1.27 2.80 -10.11
CA LEU A 34 0.35 2.62 -8.99
C LEU A 34 0.88 1.48 -8.13
N VAL A 35 1.22 1.77 -6.89
CA VAL A 35 1.63 0.76 -5.90
C VAL A 35 0.45 0.43 -5.01
N VAL A 36 -0.09 -0.76 -5.17
CA VAL A 36 -1.22 -1.29 -4.39
C VAL A 36 -0.67 -2.16 -3.27
N ILE A 37 -0.82 -1.69 -2.05
CA ILE A 37 -0.20 -2.28 -0.88
C ILE A 37 -1.17 -3.24 -0.19
N ASP A 38 -0.76 -4.52 -0.10
CA ASP A 38 -1.32 -5.57 0.73
C ASP A 38 -2.85 -5.79 0.61
N MET A 39 -3.39 -5.63 -0.59
CA MET A 39 -4.80 -5.96 -0.87
C MET A 39 -4.98 -7.47 -1.06
N GLN A 40 -4.63 -8.23 -0.01
CA GLN A 40 -4.67 -9.69 0.06
C GLN A 40 -5.90 -10.17 0.83
N ASN A 41 -6.25 -11.44 0.67
CA ASN A 41 -7.43 -12.02 1.35
C ASN A 41 -7.34 -11.87 2.88
N SER A 42 -6.17 -12.00 3.49
CA SER A 42 -5.98 -11.83 4.94
C SER A 42 -6.31 -10.42 5.45
N TRP A 43 -6.19 -9.40 4.61
CA TRP A 43 -6.50 -8.01 4.95
C TRP A 43 -7.92 -7.60 4.57
N VAL A 44 -8.42 -8.12 3.43
CA VAL A 44 -9.66 -7.63 2.80
C VAL A 44 -10.86 -8.52 3.11
N ALA A 45 -10.68 -9.87 3.15
CA ALA A 45 -11.79 -10.78 3.30
C ALA A 45 -12.46 -10.67 4.68
N PRO A 46 -13.77 -10.35 4.76
CA PRO A 46 -14.45 -10.17 6.03
C PRO A 46 -14.37 -11.42 6.92
N GLY A 47 -13.90 -11.25 8.17
CA GLY A 47 -13.90 -12.32 9.17
C GLY A 47 -12.91 -13.46 8.93
N LEU A 48 -12.09 -13.38 7.88
CA LEU A 48 -11.11 -14.42 7.57
C LEU A 48 -9.93 -14.41 8.55
N SER A 49 -9.41 -13.23 8.89
CA SER A 49 -8.14 -13.07 9.58
C SER A 49 -8.24 -12.08 10.76
N VAL A 50 -7.34 -12.26 11.72
CA VAL A 50 -7.09 -11.24 12.77
C VAL A 50 -6.48 -9.95 12.19
N LEU A 51 -5.95 -10.01 10.97
CA LEU A 51 -5.40 -8.88 10.25
C LEU A 51 -6.50 -8.07 9.54
N GLY A 52 -7.70 -8.62 9.37
CA GLY A 52 -8.77 -8.04 8.58
C GLY A 52 -9.05 -6.57 8.88
N ILE A 53 -9.22 -5.80 7.82
CA ILE A 53 -9.49 -4.35 7.83
C ILE A 53 -10.92 -4.14 7.36
N PRO A 54 -11.85 -3.70 8.22
CA PRO A 54 -13.27 -3.57 7.85
C PRO A 54 -13.53 -2.73 6.60
N GLU A 55 -12.72 -1.66 6.42
CA GLU A 55 -12.89 -0.73 5.31
C GLU A 55 -12.14 -1.12 4.03
N ALA A 56 -11.31 -2.19 4.05
CA ALA A 56 -10.45 -2.53 2.92
C ALA A 56 -11.24 -2.87 1.64
N GLU A 57 -12.38 -3.55 1.74
CA GLU A 57 -13.20 -3.85 0.57
C GLU A 57 -13.81 -2.59 -0.05
N THR A 58 -14.07 -1.56 0.76
CA THR A 58 -14.72 -0.33 0.29
C THR A 58 -13.82 0.53 -0.62
N ILE A 59 -12.51 0.33 -0.58
CA ILE A 59 -11.55 1.07 -1.42
C ILE A 59 -11.21 0.37 -2.73
N VAL A 60 -11.65 -0.88 -2.91
CA VAL A 60 -11.39 -1.69 -4.13
C VAL A 60 -11.82 -0.97 -5.41
N PRO A 61 -13.02 -0.37 -5.51
CA PRO A 61 -13.45 0.32 -6.73
C PRO A 61 -12.54 1.49 -7.11
N ASN A 62 -12.07 2.26 -6.13
CA ASN A 62 -11.18 3.41 -6.36
C ASN A 62 -9.82 2.92 -6.87
N ILE A 63 -9.24 1.90 -6.25
CA ILE A 63 -7.95 1.33 -6.68
C ILE A 63 -8.05 0.81 -8.11
N ASN A 64 -9.08 0.03 -8.42
CA ASN A 64 -9.28 -0.51 -9.77
C ASN A 64 -9.47 0.60 -10.81
N SER A 65 -10.24 1.66 -10.48
CA SER A 65 -10.44 2.81 -11.36
C SER A 65 -9.13 3.54 -11.65
N ILE A 66 -8.30 3.78 -10.63
CA ILE A 66 -6.98 4.41 -10.80
C ILE A 66 -6.07 3.50 -11.64
N GLY A 67 -6.04 2.19 -11.36
CA GLY A 67 -5.24 1.22 -12.09
C GLY A 67 -5.60 1.17 -13.57
N GLN A 68 -6.89 1.12 -13.90
CA GLN A 68 -7.37 1.13 -15.27
C GLN A 68 -7.00 2.42 -15.99
N ALA A 69 -7.24 3.59 -15.36
CA ALA A 69 -6.91 4.89 -15.93
C ALA A 69 -5.41 5.02 -16.20
N LEU A 70 -4.58 4.57 -15.24
CA LEU A 70 -3.14 4.64 -15.36
C LEU A 70 -2.60 3.72 -16.47
N ARG A 71 -3.09 2.47 -16.57
CA ARG A 71 -2.72 1.55 -17.65
C ARG A 71 -3.09 2.11 -19.02
N ASN A 72 -4.31 2.68 -19.16
CA ASN A 72 -4.76 3.32 -20.40
C ASN A 72 -3.87 4.51 -20.80
N ALA A 73 -3.24 5.16 -19.83
CA ALA A 73 -2.32 6.26 -20.03
C ALA A 73 -0.84 5.83 -20.15
N GLY A 74 -0.56 4.53 -20.26
CA GLY A 74 0.78 3.97 -20.46
C GLY A 74 1.61 3.76 -19.18
N GLY A 75 1.01 3.92 -18.00
CA GLY A 75 1.66 3.60 -16.73
C GLY A 75 1.55 2.12 -16.34
N ARG A 76 1.95 1.77 -15.13
CA ARG A 76 2.00 0.39 -14.64
C ARG A 76 1.36 0.25 -13.25
N VAL A 77 0.83 -0.92 -12.96
CA VAL A 77 0.40 -1.30 -11.60
C VAL A 77 1.43 -2.24 -10.99
N ALA A 78 1.71 -2.03 -9.72
CA ALA A 78 2.58 -2.85 -8.89
C ALA A 78 1.81 -3.28 -7.63
N TRP A 79 1.76 -4.56 -7.38
CA TRP A 79 1.09 -5.18 -6.24
C TRP A 79 2.12 -5.62 -5.21
N THR A 80 1.91 -5.28 -3.95
CA THR A 80 2.70 -5.88 -2.88
C THR A 80 1.88 -6.93 -2.13
N GLN A 81 2.56 -7.99 -1.73
CA GLN A 81 2.00 -9.05 -0.90
C GLN A 81 2.87 -9.22 0.35
N SER A 82 2.30 -8.88 1.50
CA SER A 82 2.95 -9.13 2.79
C SER A 82 3.00 -10.61 3.07
N THR A 83 4.20 -11.09 3.44
CA THR A 83 4.38 -12.40 4.08
C THR A 83 5.04 -12.23 5.44
N PHE A 84 4.63 -13.05 6.41
CA PHE A 84 5.14 -13.04 7.77
C PHE A 84 5.89 -14.35 8.07
N ASP A 85 6.65 -14.85 7.10
CA ASP A 85 7.29 -16.17 7.16
C ASP A 85 8.76 -16.11 7.62
N ASP A 86 9.23 -14.97 8.15
CA ASP A 86 10.59 -14.80 8.64
C ASP A 86 10.66 -14.52 10.16
N GLU A 87 11.81 -14.82 10.73
CA GLU A 87 12.07 -14.63 12.17
C GLU A 87 12.07 -13.14 12.58
N TRP A 88 12.41 -12.26 11.67
CA TRP A 88 12.36 -10.81 11.93
C TRP A 88 10.93 -10.36 12.19
N THR A 89 9.98 -10.81 11.37
CA THR A 89 8.56 -10.49 11.55
C THR A 89 8.06 -11.00 12.89
N LYS A 90 8.40 -12.25 13.27
CA LYS A 90 8.07 -12.80 14.58
C LYS A 90 8.61 -11.93 15.70
N ASN A 91 9.89 -11.59 15.65
CA ASN A 91 10.54 -10.76 16.68
C ASN A 91 9.94 -9.36 16.78
N MET A 92 9.59 -8.75 15.65
CA MET A 92 8.93 -7.44 15.63
C MET A 92 7.58 -7.48 16.34
N TYR A 93 6.75 -8.48 16.05
CA TYR A 93 5.40 -8.57 16.63
C TYR A 93 5.38 -9.05 18.09
N GLN A 94 6.41 -9.74 18.58
CA GLN A 94 6.53 -10.12 19.99
C GLN A 94 6.46 -8.94 20.95
N GLY A 95 6.77 -7.72 20.49
CA GLY A 95 6.67 -6.50 21.30
C GLY A 95 5.22 -6.02 21.56
N PHE A 96 4.23 -6.46 20.74
CA PHE A 96 2.85 -5.95 20.82
C PHE A 96 1.75 -6.98 20.57
N CYS A 97 2.09 -8.23 20.31
CA CYS A 97 1.12 -9.31 20.14
C CYS A 97 1.52 -10.52 20.98
N ASP A 98 0.53 -11.29 21.46
CA ASP A 98 0.82 -12.58 22.06
C ASP A 98 1.19 -13.65 21.00
N GLU A 99 1.84 -14.72 21.46
CA GLU A 99 2.34 -15.77 20.57
C GLU A 99 1.26 -16.45 19.72
N LYS A 100 0.03 -16.57 20.24
CA LYS A 100 -1.08 -17.19 19.48
C LYS A 100 -1.53 -16.30 18.33
N VAL A 101 -1.58 -14.99 18.56
CA VAL A 101 -1.89 -14.01 17.50
C VAL A 101 -0.80 -14.03 16.45
N ILE A 102 0.47 -14.01 16.84
CA ILE A 102 1.61 -14.08 15.91
C ILE A 102 1.56 -15.36 15.09
N ALA A 103 1.38 -16.53 15.72
CA ALA A 103 1.29 -17.80 15.02
C ALA A 103 0.14 -17.84 14.01
N LYS A 104 -1.01 -17.25 14.37
CA LYS A 104 -2.16 -17.14 13.47
C LYS A 104 -1.86 -16.21 12.30
N MET A 105 -1.29 -15.03 12.55
CA MET A 105 -0.87 -14.09 11.49
C MET A 105 0.10 -14.75 10.51
N MET A 106 1.12 -15.43 11.03
CA MET A 106 2.10 -16.13 10.20
C MET A 106 1.46 -17.22 9.34
N SER A 107 0.54 -18.02 9.91
CA SER A 107 -0.12 -19.08 9.16
C SER A 107 -1.06 -18.55 8.07
N GLU A 108 -1.74 -17.44 8.33
CA GLU A 108 -2.69 -16.81 7.41
C GLU A 108 -2.01 -16.04 6.26
N SER A 109 -0.77 -15.56 6.48
CA SER A 109 -0.02 -14.75 5.50
C SER A 109 1.17 -15.51 4.90
N ARG A 110 1.24 -16.83 5.10
CA ARG A 110 2.28 -17.67 4.52
C ARG A 110 2.14 -17.73 3.00
N ILE A 111 3.24 -17.66 2.30
CA ILE A 111 3.28 -17.85 0.84
C ILE A 111 2.55 -19.16 0.48
N GLY A 112 1.62 -19.07 -0.48
CA GLY A 112 0.78 -20.21 -0.91
C GLY A 112 -0.46 -20.46 -0.05
N SER A 113 -0.69 -19.71 1.04
CA SER A 113 -1.96 -19.74 1.77
C SER A 113 -3.02 -18.91 1.05
N PHE A 114 -4.30 -19.23 1.28
CA PHE A 114 -5.41 -18.42 0.76
C PHE A 114 -5.34 -16.95 1.23
N GLY A 115 -4.90 -16.72 2.47
CA GLY A 115 -4.76 -15.36 3.02
C GLY A 115 -3.68 -14.54 2.32
N PHE A 116 -2.64 -15.18 1.78
CA PHE A 116 -1.56 -14.52 1.04
C PHE A 116 -1.98 -14.06 -0.36
N GLU A 117 -2.96 -14.71 -0.98
CA GLU A 117 -3.40 -14.36 -2.34
C GLU A 117 -3.99 -12.95 -2.41
N ILE A 118 -3.78 -12.26 -3.52
CA ILE A 118 -4.42 -10.97 -3.79
C ILE A 118 -5.94 -11.16 -3.79
N TRP A 119 -6.66 -10.23 -3.18
CA TRP A 119 -8.12 -10.25 -3.11
C TRP A 119 -8.74 -10.33 -4.51
N LYS A 120 -9.66 -11.27 -4.69
CA LYS A 120 -10.31 -11.57 -5.98
C LYS A 120 -11.03 -10.40 -6.65
N GLY A 121 -11.37 -9.35 -5.87
CA GLY A 121 -11.99 -8.12 -6.39
C GLY A 121 -11.00 -7.15 -7.04
N MET A 122 -9.69 -7.42 -6.93
CA MET A 122 -8.66 -6.57 -7.52
C MET A 122 -8.46 -6.89 -9.00
N ASP A 123 -8.31 -5.84 -9.81
CA ASP A 123 -8.13 -5.92 -11.27
C ASP A 123 -6.64 -6.12 -11.60
N VAL A 124 -6.13 -7.34 -11.37
CA VAL A 124 -4.74 -7.73 -11.65
C VAL A 124 -4.60 -8.17 -13.10
N HIS A 125 -3.64 -7.61 -13.82
CA HIS A 125 -3.38 -7.91 -15.24
C HIS A 125 -2.04 -8.61 -15.43
N GLU A 126 -1.95 -9.38 -16.52
CA GLU A 126 -0.67 -9.89 -17.01
C GLU A 126 0.28 -8.72 -17.30
N GLY A 127 1.50 -8.82 -16.80
CA GLY A 127 2.52 -7.77 -16.93
C GLY A 127 2.50 -6.71 -15.83
N ASP A 128 1.58 -6.78 -14.85
CA ASP A 128 1.71 -6.01 -13.62
C ASP A 128 2.95 -6.48 -12.83
N ILE A 129 3.52 -5.59 -12.04
CA ILE A 129 4.61 -5.93 -11.12
C ILE A 129 4.00 -6.63 -9.89
N ILE A 130 4.53 -7.78 -9.52
CA ILE A 130 4.20 -8.46 -8.26
C ILE A 130 5.45 -8.49 -7.39
N SER A 131 5.33 -8.10 -6.13
CA SER A 131 6.45 -8.05 -5.19
C SER A 131 6.03 -8.52 -3.81
N GLU A 132 6.66 -9.56 -3.34
CA GLU A 132 6.51 -10.02 -1.96
C GLU A 132 7.32 -9.14 -1.03
N LYS A 133 6.79 -8.81 0.15
CA LYS A 133 7.49 -8.01 1.15
C LYS A 133 7.39 -8.61 2.54
N THR A 134 8.43 -8.41 3.32
CA THR A 134 8.57 -8.96 4.68
C THR A 134 8.63 -7.88 5.76
N ARG A 135 8.47 -6.61 5.40
CA ARG A 135 8.51 -5.46 6.32
C ARG A 135 7.30 -4.55 6.06
N PRO A 136 6.94 -3.65 7.00
CA PRO A 136 5.86 -2.69 6.75
C PRO A 136 6.07 -1.89 5.48
N SER A 137 7.23 -1.26 5.29
CA SER A 137 7.58 -0.62 4.02
C SER A 137 7.99 -1.64 2.96
N ALA A 138 7.44 -1.53 1.76
CA ALA A 138 7.87 -2.31 0.61
C ALA A 138 9.24 -1.87 0.07
N LEU A 139 9.71 -0.67 0.42
CA LEU A 139 10.91 -0.05 -0.16
C LEU A 139 12.10 -0.01 0.80
N ILE A 140 11.91 -0.33 2.09
CA ILE A 140 13.04 -0.41 3.02
C ILE A 140 13.97 -1.57 2.63
N GLN A 141 15.26 -1.40 2.85
CA GLN A 141 16.27 -2.41 2.54
C GLN A 141 15.93 -3.78 3.14
N GLY A 142 15.96 -4.81 2.32
CA GLY A 142 15.71 -6.20 2.72
C GLY A 142 14.22 -6.56 2.84
N SER A 143 13.29 -5.64 2.53
CA SER A 143 11.85 -5.93 2.53
C SER A 143 11.41 -6.67 1.28
N SER A 144 11.73 -6.14 0.13
CA SER A 144 11.26 -6.64 -1.17
C SER A 144 12.22 -6.27 -2.31
N ASN A 145 11.87 -6.72 -3.51
CA ASN A 145 12.56 -6.31 -4.75
C ASN A 145 11.83 -5.19 -5.52
N LEU A 146 10.82 -4.56 -4.91
CA LEU A 146 9.97 -3.57 -5.58
C LEU A 146 10.78 -2.37 -6.12
N ASP A 147 11.70 -1.81 -5.32
CA ASP A 147 12.52 -0.67 -5.75
C ASP A 147 13.34 -0.98 -7.01
N SER A 148 13.96 -2.16 -7.06
CA SER A 148 14.74 -2.59 -8.24
C SER A 148 13.86 -2.77 -9.48
N GLN A 149 12.66 -3.31 -9.34
CA GLN A 149 11.70 -3.45 -10.45
C GLN A 149 11.19 -2.09 -10.93
N LEU A 150 10.87 -1.17 -10.01
CA LEU A 150 10.45 0.19 -10.35
C LEU A 150 11.55 0.96 -11.08
N LYS A 151 12.78 0.89 -10.61
CA LYS A 151 13.95 1.53 -11.26
C LYS A 151 14.24 0.93 -12.63
N ALA A 152 14.18 -0.39 -12.75
CA ALA A 152 14.35 -1.07 -14.05
C ALA A 152 13.27 -0.66 -15.07
N GLY A 153 12.04 -0.39 -14.60
CA GLY A 153 10.95 0.14 -15.43
C GLY A 153 11.04 1.64 -15.70
N GLY A 154 12.00 2.37 -15.12
CA GLY A 154 12.16 3.81 -15.30
C GLY A 154 11.07 4.65 -14.63
N PHE A 155 10.38 4.12 -13.61
CA PHE A 155 9.34 4.84 -12.89
C PHE A 155 9.94 5.90 -11.94
N GLU A 156 9.38 7.10 -11.99
CA GLU A 156 9.79 8.27 -11.21
C GLU A 156 8.72 8.72 -10.22
N THR A 157 7.45 8.36 -10.49
CA THR A 157 6.29 8.75 -9.68
C THR A 157 5.56 7.52 -9.18
N LEU A 158 5.23 7.48 -7.89
CA LEU A 158 4.45 6.42 -7.27
C LEU A 158 3.11 6.97 -6.76
N ILE A 159 2.03 6.28 -7.11
CA ILE A 159 0.70 6.51 -6.54
C ILE A 159 0.50 5.41 -5.51
N ILE A 160 0.33 5.76 -4.24
CA ILE A 160 0.24 4.80 -3.13
C ILE A 160 -1.21 4.60 -2.73
N THR A 161 -1.63 3.34 -2.69
CA THR A 161 -2.97 2.87 -2.31
C THR A 161 -2.89 1.58 -1.50
N GLY A 162 -4.00 1.12 -0.93
CA GLY A 162 -4.10 -0.17 -0.24
C GLY A 162 -4.17 -0.07 1.28
N THR A 163 -3.59 -1.03 2.00
CA THR A 163 -3.66 -1.18 3.46
C THR A 163 -2.29 -1.37 4.12
N LEU A 164 -2.08 -0.98 5.36
CA LEU A 164 -2.81 -0.05 6.22
C LEU A 164 -2.35 1.38 5.95
N THR A 165 -3.28 2.34 5.97
CA THR A 165 -2.97 3.76 5.78
C THR A 165 -1.79 4.21 6.65
N ASN A 166 -1.88 4.00 7.96
CA ASN A 166 -0.94 4.45 8.99
C ASN A 166 0.22 3.49 9.28
N ALA A 167 0.40 2.46 8.45
CA ALA A 167 1.49 1.50 8.60
C ALA A 167 2.20 1.25 7.27
N CYS A 168 1.79 0.21 6.50
CA CYS A 168 2.49 -0.17 5.28
C CYS A 168 2.44 0.91 4.20
N CYS A 169 1.30 1.60 4.02
CA CYS A 169 1.17 2.70 3.06
C CYS A 169 2.03 3.90 3.47
N GLU A 170 1.93 4.34 4.73
CA GLU A 170 2.72 5.46 5.24
C GLU A 170 4.22 5.15 5.22
N SER A 171 4.65 3.99 5.71
CA SER A 171 6.07 3.59 5.72
C SER A 171 6.63 3.55 4.31
N THR A 172 5.92 2.93 3.36
CA THR A 172 6.34 2.87 1.95
C THR A 172 6.41 4.28 1.34
N THR A 173 5.47 5.16 1.67
CA THR A 173 5.48 6.56 1.21
C THR A 173 6.72 7.31 1.68
N ARG A 174 7.07 7.19 2.96
CA ARG A 174 8.25 7.86 3.54
C ARG A 174 9.54 7.39 2.88
N ASP A 175 9.69 6.08 2.72
CA ASP A 175 10.86 5.51 2.05
C ASP A 175 10.90 5.85 0.57
N ALA A 176 9.76 5.87 -0.14
CA ALA A 176 9.68 6.30 -1.53
C ALA A 176 10.21 7.73 -1.71
N VAL A 177 9.79 8.67 -0.86
CA VAL A 177 10.29 10.05 -0.88
C VAL A 177 11.81 10.10 -0.58
N ALA A 178 12.29 9.33 0.39
CA ALA A 178 13.70 9.27 0.74
C ALA A 178 14.55 8.67 -0.39
N LEU A 179 14.01 7.75 -1.19
CA LEU A 179 14.64 7.18 -2.38
C LEU A 179 14.55 8.06 -3.63
N GLY A 180 13.90 9.23 -3.54
CA GLY A 180 13.83 10.23 -4.61
C GLY A 180 12.59 10.11 -5.53
N TYR A 181 11.64 9.24 -5.23
CA TYR A 181 10.38 9.17 -5.98
C TYR A 181 9.50 10.39 -5.70
N LYS A 182 8.75 10.83 -6.71
CA LYS A 182 7.58 11.67 -6.52
C LYS A 182 6.45 10.79 -6.00
N VAL A 183 5.76 11.22 -4.93
CA VAL A 183 4.72 10.38 -4.32
C VAL A 183 3.38 11.10 -4.28
N ILE A 184 2.34 10.40 -4.68
CA ILE A 184 0.93 10.76 -4.53
C ILE A 184 0.29 9.74 -3.61
N PHE A 185 -0.12 10.16 -2.42
CA PHE A 185 -0.86 9.33 -1.47
C PHE A 185 -2.35 9.55 -1.67
N VAL A 186 -3.10 8.48 -1.92
CA VAL A 186 -4.53 8.57 -2.26
C VAL A 186 -5.37 8.20 -1.05
N SER A 187 -5.90 9.21 -0.36
CA SER A 187 -6.61 9.01 0.91
C SER A 187 -7.91 8.21 0.78
N ASP A 188 -8.64 8.33 -0.32
CA ASP A 188 -9.86 7.56 -0.58
C ASP A 188 -9.62 6.22 -1.29
N ALA A 189 -8.35 5.83 -1.43
CA ALA A 189 -7.92 4.52 -1.91
C ALA A 189 -6.94 3.84 -0.93
N THR A 190 -6.89 4.29 0.32
CA THR A 190 -6.21 3.61 1.42
C THR A 190 -7.20 3.31 2.54
N ALA A 191 -6.95 2.27 3.34
CA ALA A 191 -7.79 1.89 4.47
C ALA A 191 -6.95 1.43 5.67
N THR A 192 -7.53 1.60 6.86
CA THR A 192 -7.00 1.12 8.14
C THR A 192 -8.13 0.71 9.06
N ARG A 193 -7.90 0.56 10.37
CA ARG A 193 -8.87 -0.02 11.32
C ARG A 193 -9.95 0.96 11.77
N SER A 194 -9.67 2.25 11.74
CA SER A 194 -10.60 3.30 12.20
C SER A 194 -10.36 4.63 11.49
N ASP A 195 -11.37 5.51 11.53
CA ASP A 195 -11.26 6.88 10.99
C ASP A 195 -10.20 7.71 11.72
N LEU A 196 -9.93 7.39 13.00
CA LEU A 196 -8.92 8.11 13.80
C LEU A 196 -7.50 7.77 13.36
N GLU A 197 -7.28 6.53 12.93
CA GLU A 197 -5.98 6.06 12.45
C GLU A 197 -5.73 6.44 10.98
N HIS A 198 -6.81 6.71 10.25
CA HIS A 198 -6.77 7.10 8.84
C HIS A 198 -6.40 8.57 8.67
#